data_d0e068b605abf8e51070c2d3b5f2ed37
#
_entry.id   d0e068b605abf8e51070c2d3b5f2ed37
#
_cell.length_a   1.000
_cell.length_b   1.000
_cell.length_c   1.000
_cell.angle_alpha   90.00
_cell.angle_beta   90.00
_cell.angle_gamma   90.00
#
_symmetry.space_group_name_H-M   'P 1'
#
loop_
_entity.id
_entity.type
_entity.pdbx_description
1 polymer ?
#
loop_
_entity_poly.entity_id
_entity_poly.type
_entity_poly.pdbx_seq_one_letter_code
_entity_poly.pdbx_strand_id
1 'polypeptide(L)'
;MEQIGKRFASVTALNAVTLRLNPGEIHGLIGENGAGKSTLIKILAGVYQADSGSATLDGHPLPLGNPAAIEAAGIRVIHQELNLIPHFTVAESVFLGQEYRTRWGALDRGRMKAATAQFFQQNWQLAIDPERLVRDLSLAERKLVQIARALIDGAARLVVFDEPTAPLEAQEASLVSSAILRLRDQGIAILYISHYLNEIATLCDRGTVLRNGEVVGYPDRDLLQNTEALIAMMVGREIDQLYTPRQRPAADNGATPLLSVRQLSDGRQLQDLSFDIQPGEIVGVAGLLGAGRDVLVDLLYGLRPAERGTIHLEGRPRRIRTPKQAIRAGMALVPRDRRHQGLILPFTTADNINLASLPETATFGWERRGIAEQKARDWIEQLAIRPGRPGLPVRYMSG
;
A
#
# COMPACT_ATOMS: atom_id res chain seq x y z
N MET A 1 -3.83 21.13 12.22
CA MET A 1 -5.11 21.03 11.46
C MET A 1 -6.22 20.93 12.47
N GLU A 2 -7.27 21.73 12.33
CA GLU A 2 -8.38 21.78 13.28
C GLU A 2 -9.72 21.65 12.57
N GLN A 3 -10.55 20.72 13.03
CA GLN A 3 -11.92 20.47 12.57
C GLN A 3 -12.04 20.27 11.05
N ILE A 4 -11.09 19.58 10.45
CA ILE A 4 -11.07 19.35 9.00
C ILE A 4 -12.21 18.43 8.57
N GLY A 5 -13.06 18.95 7.69
CA GLY A 5 -14.14 18.21 7.04
C GLY A 5 -13.93 18.08 5.54
N LYS A 6 -14.32 16.92 4.98
CA LYS A 6 -14.29 16.68 3.53
C LYS A 6 -15.39 15.72 3.10
N ARG A 7 -16.14 16.11 2.07
CA ARG A 7 -17.17 15.27 1.46
C ARG A 7 -16.90 15.08 -0.04
N PHE A 8 -17.17 13.90 -0.53
CA PHE A 8 -17.15 13.58 -1.95
C PHE A 8 -18.53 13.05 -2.34
N ALA A 9 -19.27 13.85 -3.10
CA ALA A 9 -20.66 13.54 -3.47
C ALA A 9 -21.50 13.17 -2.21
N SER A 10 -21.86 11.90 -2.03
CA SER A 10 -22.68 11.43 -0.89
C SER A 10 -21.85 10.80 0.24
N VAL A 11 -20.50 10.79 0.14
CA VAL A 11 -19.63 10.16 1.14
C VAL A 11 -18.91 11.24 1.94
N THR A 12 -19.07 11.24 3.25
CA THR A 12 -18.25 12.04 4.15
C THR A 12 -16.94 11.29 4.39
N ALA A 13 -15.84 11.81 3.84
CA ALA A 13 -14.53 11.19 3.95
C ALA A 13 -13.78 11.61 5.22
N LEU A 14 -14.03 12.85 5.70
CA LEU A 14 -13.53 13.38 6.97
C LEU A 14 -14.62 14.19 7.65
N ASN A 15 -14.78 14.00 8.95
CA ASN A 15 -15.74 14.71 9.79
C ASN A 15 -15.02 15.31 11.00
N ALA A 16 -14.81 16.63 10.97
CA ALA A 16 -14.23 17.41 12.05
C ALA A 16 -12.88 16.86 12.60
N VAL A 17 -11.99 16.38 11.72
CA VAL A 17 -10.71 15.78 12.09
C VAL A 17 -9.75 16.84 12.59
N THR A 18 -9.20 16.63 13.78
CA THR A 18 -8.12 17.45 14.36
C THR A 18 -6.84 16.65 14.43
N LEU A 19 -5.74 17.24 13.92
CA LEU A 19 -4.39 16.63 13.92
C LEU A 19 -3.39 17.69 14.40
N ARG A 20 -2.58 17.34 15.41
CA ARG A 20 -1.55 18.20 15.96
C ARG A 20 -0.22 17.47 16.01
N LEU A 21 0.82 18.10 15.48
CA LEU A 21 2.19 17.60 15.49
C LEU A 21 3.12 18.62 16.16
N ASN A 22 4.14 18.13 16.85
CA ASN A 22 5.19 18.98 17.42
C ASN A 22 6.47 18.88 16.57
N PRO A 23 7.32 19.92 16.56
CA PRO A 23 8.66 19.83 15.99
C PRO A 23 9.47 18.68 16.62
N GLY A 24 10.22 17.93 15.80
CA GLY A 24 11.02 16.81 16.29
C GLY A 24 10.22 15.63 16.84
N GLU A 25 8.97 15.47 16.40
CA GLU A 25 8.09 14.37 16.77
C GLU A 25 7.81 13.47 15.56
N ILE A 26 7.78 12.15 15.76
CA ILE A 26 7.21 11.21 14.81
C ILE A 26 5.78 10.88 15.26
N HIS A 27 4.81 11.38 14.53
CA HIS A 27 3.38 11.19 14.81
C HIS A 27 2.78 10.14 13.88
N GLY A 28 2.25 9.06 14.44
CA GLY A 28 1.58 8.00 13.70
C GLY A 28 0.16 8.37 13.27
N LEU A 29 -0.16 8.27 11.99
CA LEU A 29 -1.56 8.35 11.50
C LEU A 29 -2.06 6.94 11.21
N ILE A 30 -2.96 6.46 12.08
CA ILE A 30 -3.37 5.05 12.18
C ILE A 30 -4.83 4.92 11.78
N GLY A 31 -5.22 3.79 11.22
CA GLY A 31 -6.62 3.50 10.86
C GLY A 31 -6.70 2.48 9.73
N GLU A 32 -7.86 1.86 9.56
CA GLU A 32 -8.11 0.91 8.49
C GLU A 32 -8.09 1.57 7.09
N ASN A 33 -8.10 0.74 6.06
CA ASN A 33 -8.31 1.22 4.69
C ASN A 33 -9.69 1.86 4.58
N GLY A 34 -9.74 3.07 4.00
CA GLY A 34 -10.99 3.86 3.94
C GLY A 34 -11.28 4.73 5.17
N ALA A 35 -10.47 4.69 6.24
CA ALA A 35 -10.66 5.52 7.44
C ALA A 35 -10.50 7.04 7.21
N GLY A 36 -10.02 7.48 6.02
CA GLY A 36 -9.84 8.89 5.69
C GLY A 36 -8.38 9.36 5.65
N LYS A 37 -7.39 8.50 6.00
CA LYS A 37 -5.95 8.87 6.04
C LYS A 37 -5.48 9.53 4.76
N SER A 38 -5.67 8.88 3.62
CA SER A 38 -5.23 9.41 2.31
C SER A 38 -5.94 10.71 1.92
N THR A 39 -7.18 10.92 2.37
CA THR A 39 -7.89 12.18 2.16
C THR A 39 -7.27 13.30 2.99
N LEU A 40 -6.96 13.03 4.26
CA LEU A 40 -6.30 13.98 5.16
C LEU A 40 -4.92 14.39 4.63
N ILE A 41 -4.12 13.41 4.16
CA ILE A 41 -2.80 13.66 3.54
C ILE A 41 -2.94 14.53 2.28
N LYS A 42 -3.91 14.25 1.40
CA LYS A 42 -4.13 15.03 0.18
C LYS A 42 -4.58 16.47 0.48
N ILE A 43 -5.31 16.70 1.57
CA ILE A 43 -5.64 18.06 2.04
C ILE A 43 -4.38 18.74 2.58
N LEU A 44 -3.57 18.06 3.40
CA LEU A 44 -2.33 18.57 3.93
C LEU A 44 -1.29 18.87 2.82
N ALA A 45 -1.30 18.06 1.75
CA ALA A 45 -0.49 18.28 0.55
C ALA A 45 -1.03 19.40 -0.39
N GLY A 46 -2.17 20.00 -0.05
CA GLY A 46 -2.81 21.00 -0.88
C GLY A 46 -3.48 20.47 -2.16
N VAL A 47 -3.54 19.15 -2.36
CA VAL A 47 -4.18 18.52 -3.53
C VAL A 47 -5.70 18.64 -3.45
N TYR A 48 -6.25 18.51 -2.25
CA TYR A 48 -7.67 18.72 -1.99
C TYR A 48 -7.87 19.94 -1.09
N GLN A 49 -8.89 20.72 -1.41
CA GLN A 49 -9.37 21.75 -0.51
C GLN A 49 -10.26 21.11 0.56
N ALA A 50 -10.09 21.50 1.83
CA ALA A 50 -11.01 21.14 2.89
C ALA A 50 -12.35 21.89 2.69
N ASP A 51 -13.47 21.22 3.03
CA ASP A 51 -14.80 21.84 2.98
C ASP A 51 -15.09 22.63 4.27
N SER A 52 -14.41 22.28 5.38
CA SER A 52 -14.45 22.99 6.66
C SER A 52 -13.15 22.79 7.43
N GLY A 53 -12.95 23.63 8.44
CA GLY A 53 -11.75 23.61 9.29
C GLY A 53 -10.61 24.45 8.74
N SER A 54 -9.48 24.46 9.44
CA SER A 54 -8.28 25.23 9.10
C SER A 54 -7.00 24.46 9.43
N ALA A 55 -5.90 24.90 8.85
CA ALA A 55 -4.58 24.39 9.20
C ALA A 55 -3.60 25.53 9.41
N THR A 56 -2.68 25.35 10.34
CA THR A 56 -1.58 26.27 10.59
C THR A 56 -0.27 25.51 10.68
N LEU A 57 0.83 26.14 10.29
CA LEU A 57 2.18 25.67 10.52
C LEU A 57 2.95 26.78 11.22
N ASP A 58 3.52 26.51 12.40
CA ASP A 58 4.19 27.49 13.24
C ASP A 58 3.37 28.76 13.49
N GLY A 59 2.05 28.61 13.69
CA GLY A 59 1.10 29.71 13.90
C GLY A 59 0.63 30.44 12.63
N HIS A 60 1.24 30.15 11.47
CA HIS A 60 0.85 30.78 10.20
C HIS A 60 -0.20 29.93 9.47
N PRO A 61 -1.28 30.55 8.94
CA PRO A 61 -2.31 29.83 8.18
C PRO A 61 -1.73 29.14 6.94
N LEU A 62 -2.14 27.89 6.72
CA LEU A 62 -1.80 27.13 5.52
C LEU A 62 -2.87 27.30 4.46
N PRO A 63 -2.50 27.61 3.22
CA PRO A 63 -3.42 27.76 2.08
C PRO A 63 -3.80 26.38 1.52
N LEU A 64 -4.72 25.68 2.20
CA LEU A 64 -5.21 24.38 1.78
C LEU A 64 -5.82 24.45 0.37
N GLY A 65 -5.52 23.45 -0.47
CA GLY A 65 -5.93 23.44 -1.89
C GLY A 65 -4.93 24.07 -2.86
N ASN A 66 -3.73 24.45 -2.37
CA ASN A 66 -2.64 24.97 -3.21
C ASN A 66 -1.32 24.21 -2.93
N PRO A 67 -0.98 23.18 -3.73
CA PRO A 67 0.22 22.37 -3.48
C PRO A 67 1.52 23.18 -3.46
N ALA A 68 1.70 24.12 -4.37
CA ALA A 68 2.92 24.93 -4.44
C ALA A 68 3.13 25.79 -3.18
N ALA A 69 2.04 26.37 -2.66
CA ALA A 69 2.12 27.17 -1.45
C ALA A 69 2.33 26.30 -0.17
N ILE A 70 1.77 25.09 -0.14
CA ILE A 70 2.05 24.11 0.92
C ILE A 70 3.52 23.69 0.90
N GLU A 71 4.05 23.40 -0.29
CA GLU A 71 5.46 23.05 -0.47
C GLU A 71 6.38 24.21 -0.07
N ALA A 72 6.04 25.44 -0.46
CA ALA A 72 6.78 26.64 -0.05
C ALA A 72 6.74 26.89 1.46
N ALA A 73 5.68 26.49 2.17
CA ALA A 73 5.58 26.53 3.62
C ALA A 73 6.48 25.49 4.33
N GLY A 74 7.10 24.56 3.61
CA GLY A 74 8.00 23.55 4.18
C GLY A 74 7.35 22.21 4.46
N ILE A 75 6.17 21.92 3.89
CA ILE A 75 5.55 20.60 3.98
C ILE A 75 5.96 19.75 2.79
N ARG A 76 6.48 18.56 3.05
CA ARG A 76 6.91 17.59 2.04
C ARG A 76 6.11 16.30 2.18
N VAL A 77 5.69 15.71 1.07
CA VAL A 77 4.97 14.42 1.07
C VAL A 77 5.76 13.40 0.26
N ILE A 78 6.11 12.31 0.93
CA ILE A 78 6.82 11.18 0.34
C ILE A 78 5.82 10.05 0.19
N HIS A 79 5.37 9.87 -1.05
CA HIS A 79 4.37 8.86 -1.40
C HIS A 79 4.96 7.45 -1.40
N GLN A 80 4.07 6.47 -1.28
CA GLN A 80 4.40 5.04 -1.35
C GLN A 80 5.12 4.69 -2.66
N GLU A 81 4.63 5.22 -3.79
CA GLU A 81 5.24 5.02 -5.10
C GLU A 81 6.53 5.83 -5.28
N LEU A 82 7.53 5.21 -5.88
CA LEU A 82 8.88 5.78 -5.97
C LEU A 82 9.04 6.88 -7.01
N ASN A 83 8.13 7.28 -7.79
CA ASN A 83 8.13 8.38 -8.75
C ASN A 83 9.53 8.91 -9.18
N LEU A 84 10.49 7.98 -9.41
CA LEU A 84 11.85 8.25 -9.85
C LEU A 84 12.01 7.83 -11.30
N ILE A 85 12.85 8.57 -12.04
CA ILE A 85 13.13 8.28 -13.45
C ILE A 85 14.31 7.30 -13.53
N PRO A 86 14.14 6.07 -14.05
CA PRO A 86 15.17 5.02 -13.99
C PRO A 86 16.48 5.35 -14.68
N HIS A 87 16.43 6.20 -15.70
CA HIS A 87 17.59 6.60 -16.52
C HIS A 87 18.31 7.85 -16.01
N PHE A 88 17.81 8.48 -14.95
CA PHE A 88 18.48 9.61 -14.32
C PHE A 88 19.56 9.11 -13.37
N THR A 89 20.61 9.93 -13.19
CA THR A 89 21.56 9.74 -12.10
C THR A 89 20.93 10.10 -10.75
N VAL A 90 21.55 9.66 -9.67
CA VAL A 90 21.14 10.04 -8.31
C VAL A 90 21.08 11.56 -8.18
N ALA A 91 22.13 12.29 -8.60
CA ALA A 91 22.17 13.75 -8.51
C ALA A 91 21.06 14.42 -9.35
N GLU A 92 20.80 13.94 -10.57
CA GLU A 92 19.71 14.45 -11.40
C GLU A 92 18.32 14.19 -10.76
N SER A 93 18.16 13.05 -10.11
CA SER A 93 16.90 12.69 -9.42
C SER A 93 16.67 13.52 -8.17
N VAL A 94 17.73 13.77 -7.38
CA VAL A 94 17.64 14.59 -6.16
C VAL A 94 17.29 16.05 -6.50
N PHE A 95 17.90 16.61 -7.55
CA PHE A 95 17.70 18.00 -7.94
C PHE A 95 16.60 18.22 -8.96
N LEU A 96 15.82 17.21 -9.34
CA LEU A 96 14.76 17.35 -10.35
C LEU A 96 13.73 18.42 -9.93
N GLY A 97 13.63 19.47 -10.73
CA GLY A 97 12.75 20.62 -10.49
C GLY A 97 13.36 21.74 -9.64
N GLN A 98 14.59 21.57 -9.14
CA GLN A 98 15.32 22.54 -8.32
C GLN A 98 16.83 22.54 -8.68
N GLU A 99 17.12 22.38 -9.99
CA GLU A 99 18.46 22.22 -10.51
C GLU A 99 19.31 23.49 -10.30
N TYR A 100 20.58 23.30 -9.89
CA TYR A 100 21.55 24.40 -9.90
C TYR A 100 21.89 24.77 -11.34
N ARG A 101 21.91 26.07 -11.60
CA ARG A 101 22.25 26.62 -12.91
C ARG A 101 23.53 27.49 -12.83
N THR A 102 24.33 27.41 -13.87
CA THR A 102 25.46 28.30 -14.06
C THR A 102 24.95 29.72 -14.39
N ARG A 103 25.83 30.70 -14.34
CA ARG A 103 25.53 32.08 -14.76
C ARG A 103 25.00 32.22 -16.22
N TRP A 104 25.24 31.20 -17.02
CA TRP A 104 24.78 31.12 -18.42
C TRP A 104 23.47 30.34 -18.60
N GLY A 105 22.86 29.93 -17.52
CA GLY A 105 21.59 29.16 -17.54
C GLY A 105 21.73 27.65 -17.78
N ALA A 106 22.94 27.14 -18.03
CA ALA A 106 23.20 25.71 -18.16
C ALA A 106 23.14 25.00 -16.79
N LEU A 107 22.87 23.69 -16.78
CA LEU A 107 22.88 22.89 -15.55
C LEU A 107 24.30 22.81 -14.97
N ASP A 108 24.42 23.12 -13.68
CA ASP A 108 25.67 22.95 -12.93
C ASP A 108 25.72 21.55 -12.31
N ARG A 109 26.03 20.57 -13.15
CA ARG A 109 26.10 19.16 -12.74
C ARG A 109 27.16 18.90 -11.67
N GLY A 110 28.29 19.62 -11.71
CA GLY A 110 29.36 19.48 -10.73
C GLY A 110 28.89 19.86 -9.33
N ARG A 111 28.21 20.99 -9.21
CA ARG A 111 27.65 21.46 -7.95
C ARG A 111 26.53 20.56 -7.44
N MET A 112 25.66 20.07 -8.34
CA MET A 112 24.59 19.12 -7.98
C MET A 112 25.18 17.81 -7.40
N LYS A 113 26.21 17.22 -8.06
CA LYS A 113 26.88 16.01 -7.58
C LYS A 113 27.51 16.22 -6.20
N ALA A 114 28.27 17.30 -6.03
CA ALA A 114 28.92 17.60 -4.76
C ALA A 114 27.90 17.78 -3.62
N ALA A 115 26.83 18.54 -3.87
CA ALA A 115 25.77 18.76 -2.88
C ALA A 115 25.00 17.46 -2.55
N THR A 116 24.76 16.60 -3.55
CA THR A 116 24.13 15.28 -3.32
C THR A 116 25.02 14.40 -2.44
N ALA A 117 26.31 14.24 -2.76
CA ALA A 117 27.24 13.45 -1.95
C ALA A 117 27.32 13.97 -0.52
N GLN A 118 27.42 15.29 -0.37
CA GLN A 118 27.45 15.95 0.93
C GLN A 118 26.17 15.70 1.74
N PHE A 119 25.00 15.79 1.09
CA PHE A 119 23.71 15.54 1.74
C PHE A 119 23.63 14.12 2.31
N PHE A 120 23.95 13.09 1.51
CA PHE A 120 23.91 11.70 1.97
C PHE A 120 24.92 11.43 3.09
N GLN A 121 26.13 12.01 3.00
CA GLN A 121 27.15 11.83 4.01
C GLN A 121 26.76 12.52 5.33
N GLN A 122 26.28 13.76 5.29
CA GLN A 122 25.96 14.54 6.48
C GLN A 122 24.70 14.02 7.19
N ASN A 123 23.66 13.73 6.44
CA ASN A 123 22.37 13.35 7.03
C ASN A 123 22.31 11.86 7.40
N TRP A 124 22.93 10.98 6.62
CA TRP A 124 22.75 9.53 6.81
C TRP A 124 24.04 8.74 6.94
N GLN A 125 25.23 9.41 6.81
CA GLN A 125 26.55 8.75 6.81
C GLN A 125 26.66 7.65 5.75
N LEU A 126 26.01 7.85 4.61
CA LEU A 126 25.98 6.94 3.47
C LEU A 126 26.80 7.51 2.31
N ALA A 127 27.57 6.65 1.67
CA ALA A 127 28.31 6.96 0.45
C ALA A 127 27.54 6.41 -0.76
N ILE A 128 26.55 7.17 -1.24
CA ILE A 128 25.84 6.85 -2.49
C ILE A 128 26.50 7.67 -3.61
N ASP A 129 26.99 6.98 -4.66
CA ASP A 129 27.58 7.64 -5.82
C ASP A 129 26.54 8.50 -6.57
N PRO A 130 26.73 9.83 -6.65
CA PRO A 130 25.81 10.74 -7.33
C PRO A 130 25.66 10.48 -8.84
N GLU A 131 26.60 9.79 -9.46
CA GLU A 131 26.59 9.45 -10.91
C GLU A 131 25.92 8.11 -11.20
N ARG A 132 25.69 7.29 -10.21
CA ARG A 132 25.01 6.00 -10.36
C ARG A 132 23.59 6.21 -10.88
N LEU A 133 23.12 5.36 -11.80
CA LEU A 133 21.77 5.45 -12.35
C LEU A 133 20.74 4.90 -11.34
N VAL A 134 19.58 5.53 -11.29
CA VAL A 134 18.47 5.12 -10.39
C VAL A 134 18.08 3.65 -10.60
N ARG A 135 18.10 3.15 -11.85
CA ARG A 135 17.78 1.75 -12.15
C ARG A 135 18.74 0.74 -11.49
N ASP A 136 19.98 1.15 -11.20
CA ASP A 136 21.03 0.28 -10.64
C ASP A 136 21.07 0.33 -9.10
N LEU A 137 20.17 1.12 -8.49
CA LEU A 137 20.01 1.23 -7.04
C LEU A 137 19.13 0.11 -6.48
N SER A 138 19.40 -0.31 -5.24
CA SER A 138 18.46 -1.12 -4.45
C SER A 138 17.16 -0.35 -4.18
N LEU A 139 16.13 -1.05 -3.73
CA LEU A 139 14.85 -0.41 -3.42
C LEU A 139 14.98 0.59 -2.26
N ALA A 140 15.76 0.26 -1.24
CA ALA A 140 16.05 1.15 -0.12
C ALA A 140 16.83 2.40 -0.57
N GLU A 141 17.87 2.24 -1.39
CA GLU A 141 18.62 3.37 -1.95
C GLU A 141 17.72 4.30 -2.75
N ARG A 142 16.82 3.75 -3.60
CA ARG A 142 15.82 4.55 -4.33
C ARG A 142 14.91 5.33 -3.39
N LYS A 143 14.50 4.71 -2.28
CA LYS A 143 13.67 5.39 -1.26
C LYS A 143 14.45 6.53 -0.60
N LEU A 144 15.71 6.34 -0.29
CA LEU A 144 16.58 7.40 0.24
C LEU A 144 16.79 8.54 -0.78
N VAL A 145 16.93 8.24 -2.07
CA VAL A 145 16.97 9.27 -3.14
C VAL A 145 15.66 10.06 -3.19
N GLN A 146 14.52 9.39 -3.07
CA GLN A 146 13.22 10.06 -2.99
C GLN A 146 13.12 11.01 -1.79
N ILE A 147 13.61 10.57 -0.63
CA ILE A 147 13.66 11.37 0.61
C ILE A 147 14.62 12.55 0.42
N ALA A 148 15.84 12.32 -0.11
CA ALA A 148 16.81 13.36 -0.36
C ALA A 148 16.26 14.45 -1.29
N ARG A 149 15.57 14.08 -2.37
CA ARG A 149 14.89 15.02 -3.28
C ARG A 149 13.91 15.95 -2.55
N ALA A 150 13.18 15.42 -1.57
CA ALA A 150 12.21 16.20 -0.81
C ALA A 150 12.87 17.15 0.21
N LEU A 151 14.14 16.94 0.55
CA LEU A 151 14.82 17.61 1.66
C LEU A 151 16.04 18.46 1.24
N ILE A 152 16.51 18.31 0.00
CA ILE A 152 17.80 18.91 -0.44
C ILE A 152 17.81 20.45 -0.39
N ASP A 153 16.64 21.08 -0.45
CA ASP A 153 16.48 22.53 -0.34
C ASP A 153 16.63 23.04 1.11
N GLY A 154 16.63 22.15 2.11
CA GLY A 154 16.73 22.50 3.52
C GLY A 154 15.50 23.20 4.11
N ALA A 155 14.41 23.32 3.36
CA ALA A 155 13.22 24.08 3.77
C ALA A 155 12.15 23.22 4.49
N ALA A 156 12.35 21.90 4.59
CA ALA A 156 11.38 21.00 5.18
C ALA A 156 11.17 21.26 6.68
N ARG A 157 9.93 21.48 7.09
CA ARG A 157 9.46 21.64 8.47
C ARG A 157 8.63 20.45 8.92
N LEU A 158 7.86 19.89 8.00
CA LEU A 158 7.03 18.71 8.18
C LEU A 158 7.22 17.77 7.00
N VAL A 159 7.50 16.50 7.28
CA VAL A 159 7.57 15.45 6.26
C VAL A 159 6.50 14.40 6.52
N VAL A 160 5.68 14.13 5.52
CA VAL A 160 4.68 13.06 5.54
C VAL A 160 5.27 11.85 4.85
N PHE A 161 5.36 10.73 5.55
CA PHE A 161 5.76 9.45 5.00
C PHE A 161 4.55 8.53 4.85
N ASP A 162 4.19 8.22 3.60
CA ASP A 162 3.07 7.33 3.28
C ASP A 162 3.62 5.93 2.93
N GLU A 163 3.55 5.01 3.89
CA GLU A 163 4.05 3.63 3.81
C GLU A 163 5.49 3.51 3.25
N PRO A 164 6.49 4.16 3.88
CA PRO A 164 7.81 4.26 3.29
C PRO A 164 8.57 2.93 3.21
N THR A 165 8.21 1.95 4.04
CA THR A 165 8.89 0.66 4.20
C THR A 165 8.14 -0.53 3.60
N ALA A 166 6.90 -0.34 3.16
CA ALA A 166 5.99 -1.41 2.75
C ALA A 166 6.57 -2.46 1.76
N PRO A 167 7.38 -2.12 0.74
CA PRO A 167 7.94 -3.11 -0.18
C PRO A 167 9.34 -3.60 0.23
N LEU A 168 9.90 -3.14 1.37
CA LEU A 168 11.30 -3.37 1.75
C LEU A 168 11.48 -4.65 2.58
N GLU A 169 12.64 -5.27 2.48
CA GLU A 169 13.07 -6.31 3.40
C GLU A 169 13.49 -5.70 4.76
N ALA A 170 13.55 -6.52 5.82
CA ALA A 170 13.79 -6.05 7.18
C ALA A 170 15.07 -5.19 7.32
N GLN A 171 16.16 -5.56 6.65
CA GLN A 171 17.41 -4.78 6.67
C GLN A 171 17.27 -3.46 5.93
N GLU A 172 16.61 -3.47 4.78
CA GLU A 172 16.33 -2.27 3.98
C GLU A 172 15.38 -1.31 4.72
N ALA A 173 14.33 -1.84 5.36
CA ALA A 173 13.40 -1.08 6.19
C ALA A 173 14.11 -0.41 7.36
N SER A 174 15.05 -1.11 8.02
CA SER A 174 15.87 -0.54 9.10
C SER A 174 16.71 0.65 8.64
N LEU A 175 17.28 0.59 7.42
CA LEU A 175 18.04 1.70 6.85
C LEU A 175 17.18 2.95 6.64
N VAL A 176 15.98 2.78 6.06
CA VAL A 176 15.03 3.89 5.85
C VAL A 176 14.53 4.44 7.20
N SER A 177 14.18 3.56 8.15
CA SER A 177 13.76 3.96 9.49
C SER A 177 14.83 4.77 10.23
N SER A 178 16.09 4.35 10.12
CA SER A 178 17.22 5.10 10.70
C SER A 178 17.38 6.49 10.07
N ALA A 179 17.15 6.61 8.75
CA ALA A 179 17.16 7.91 8.08
C ALA A 179 16.03 8.82 8.60
N ILE A 180 14.83 8.27 8.81
CA ILE A 180 13.67 9.00 9.35
C ILE A 180 13.94 9.49 10.79
N LEU A 181 14.49 8.62 11.65
CA LEU A 181 14.86 9.01 13.02
C LEU A 181 15.85 10.17 13.07
N ARG A 182 16.84 10.19 12.17
CA ARG A 182 17.78 11.30 12.08
C ARG A 182 17.14 12.63 11.66
N LEU A 183 16.11 12.59 10.80
CA LEU A 183 15.34 13.79 10.44
C LEU A 183 14.57 14.35 11.63
N ARG A 184 13.95 13.47 12.42
CA ARG A 184 13.31 13.84 13.69
C ARG A 184 14.30 14.53 14.63
N ASP A 185 15.50 13.95 14.78
CA ASP A 185 16.54 14.47 15.68
C ASP A 185 17.07 15.84 15.21
N GLN A 186 16.89 16.20 13.93
CA GLN A 186 17.14 17.54 13.38
C GLN A 186 15.98 18.52 13.63
N GLY A 187 14.93 18.11 14.34
CA GLY A 187 13.78 18.96 14.68
C GLY A 187 12.67 18.98 13.63
N ILE A 188 12.75 18.16 12.57
CA ILE A 188 11.71 18.06 11.57
C ILE A 188 10.52 17.27 12.15
N ALA A 189 9.31 17.82 12.04
CA ALA A 189 8.09 17.09 12.37
C ALA A 189 7.82 16.01 11.33
N ILE A 190 7.40 14.82 11.77
CA ILE A 190 7.16 13.69 10.88
C ILE A 190 5.75 13.15 11.10
N LEU A 191 4.95 13.09 10.03
CA LEU A 191 3.70 12.35 10.00
C LEU A 191 3.95 11.01 9.31
N TYR A 192 3.86 9.93 10.09
CA TYR A 192 4.21 8.58 9.65
C TYR A 192 2.95 7.73 9.47
N ILE A 193 2.76 7.19 8.27
CA ILE A 193 1.66 6.31 7.95
C ILE A 193 2.20 4.93 7.63
N SER A 194 1.75 3.92 8.36
CA SER A 194 2.04 2.51 8.09
C SER A 194 0.82 1.66 8.43
N HIS A 195 0.67 0.56 7.73
CA HIS A 195 -0.26 -0.50 8.08
C HIS A 195 0.40 -1.56 8.99
N TYR A 196 1.71 -1.47 9.22
CA TYR A 196 2.46 -2.32 10.14
C TYR A 196 2.49 -1.68 11.54
N LEU A 197 1.66 -2.18 12.45
CA LEU A 197 1.56 -1.63 13.80
C LEU A 197 2.87 -1.72 14.58
N ASN A 198 3.72 -2.71 14.28
CA ASN A 198 5.05 -2.83 14.89
C ASN A 198 5.97 -1.65 14.52
N GLU A 199 5.88 -1.11 13.31
CA GLU A 199 6.63 0.10 12.93
C GLU A 199 6.13 1.31 13.69
N ILE A 200 4.81 1.48 13.79
CA ILE A 200 4.18 2.54 14.57
C ILE A 200 4.64 2.48 16.04
N ALA A 201 4.58 1.30 16.66
CA ALA A 201 5.00 1.08 18.03
C ALA A 201 6.49 1.39 18.26
N THR A 202 7.33 1.14 17.25
CA THR A 202 8.78 1.32 17.36
C THR A 202 9.22 2.74 17.08
N LEU A 203 8.62 3.40 16.08
CA LEU A 203 9.11 4.68 15.55
C LEU A 203 8.34 5.89 16.08
N CYS A 204 7.04 5.75 16.37
CA CYS A 204 6.21 6.90 16.68
C CYS A 204 6.23 7.25 18.18
N ASP A 205 6.21 8.54 18.46
CA ASP A 205 6.13 9.09 19.82
C ASP A 205 4.68 9.20 20.30
N ARG A 206 3.77 9.53 19.38
CA ARG A 206 2.32 9.61 19.58
C ARG A 206 1.60 9.27 18.29
N GLY A 207 0.27 9.15 18.35
CA GLY A 207 -0.53 8.88 17.17
C GLY A 207 -1.91 9.53 17.17
N THR A 208 -2.54 9.48 16.02
CA THR A 208 -3.97 9.79 15.82
C THR A 208 -4.61 8.60 15.13
N VAL A 209 -5.64 8.03 15.75
CA VAL A 209 -6.40 6.92 15.17
C VAL A 209 -7.64 7.46 14.48
N LEU A 210 -7.73 7.19 13.18
CA LEU A 210 -8.90 7.50 12.34
C LEU A 210 -9.75 6.25 12.12
N ARG A 211 -11.07 6.42 12.23
CA ARG A 211 -12.07 5.41 11.88
C ARG A 211 -13.29 6.08 11.27
N ASN A 212 -13.70 5.64 10.07
CA ASN A 212 -14.84 6.17 9.33
C ASN A 212 -14.82 7.70 9.14
N GLY A 213 -13.65 8.28 8.95
CA GLY A 213 -13.48 9.72 8.76
C GLY A 213 -13.45 10.55 10.05
N GLU A 214 -13.44 9.94 11.22
CA GLU A 214 -13.41 10.61 12.52
C GLU A 214 -12.19 10.19 13.34
N VAL A 215 -11.75 11.06 14.26
CA VAL A 215 -10.72 10.71 15.23
C VAL A 215 -11.35 9.96 16.38
N VAL A 216 -10.88 8.74 16.65
CA VAL A 216 -11.35 7.90 17.74
C VAL A 216 -10.40 7.87 18.94
N GLY A 217 -9.18 8.40 18.79
CA GLY A 217 -8.25 8.53 19.90
C GLY A 217 -6.89 9.08 19.49
N TYR A 218 -6.14 9.47 20.52
CA TYR A 218 -4.78 10.01 20.43
C TYR A 218 -3.85 9.18 21.31
N PRO A 219 -3.41 7.98 20.85
CA PRO A 219 -2.51 7.14 21.63
C PRO A 219 -1.17 7.84 21.87
N ASP A 220 -0.72 7.77 23.13
CA ASP A 220 0.64 8.09 23.53
C ASP A 220 1.59 6.91 23.24
N ARG A 221 2.86 7.05 23.58
CA ARG A 221 3.88 6.03 23.31
C ARG A 221 3.57 4.68 23.96
N ASP A 222 3.04 4.70 25.17
CA ASP A 222 2.75 3.45 25.90
C ASP A 222 1.58 2.71 25.25
N LEU A 223 0.54 3.44 24.86
CA LEU A 223 -0.60 2.85 24.17
C LEU A 223 -0.24 2.38 22.74
N LEU A 224 0.70 3.06 22.05
CA LEU A 224 1.21 2.62 20.74
C LEU A 224 1.90 1.24 20.81
N GLN A 225 2.48 0.87 21.94
CA GLN A 225 3.10 -0.44 22.15
C GLN A 225 2.07 -1.55 22.41
N ASN A 226 0.84 -1.20 22.77
CA ASN A 226 -0.24 -2.15 22.97
C ASN A 226 -1.01 -2.38 21.66
N THR A 227 -0.54 -3.34 20.87
CA THR A 227 -1.12 -3.67 19.55
C THR A 227 -2.61 -4.04 19.64
N GLU A 228 -3.04 -4.74 20.69
CA GLU A 228 -4.43 -5.14 20.87
C GLU A 228 -5.35 -3.94 21.09
N ALA A 229 -4.93 -3.01 21.94
CA ALA A 229 -5.66 -1.76 22.18
C ALA A 229 -5.75 -0.91 20.92
N LEU A 230 -4.66 -0.82 20.13
CA LEU A 230 -4.67 -0.11 18.85
C LEU A 230 -5.65 -0.73 17.85
N ILE A 231 -5.64 -2.05 17.71
CA ILE A 231 -6.57 -2.78 16.83
C ILE A 231 -8.02 -2.53 17.28
N ALA A 232 -8.30 -2.61 18.58
CA ALA A 232 -9.63 -2.35 19.11
C ALA A 232 -10.10 -0.92 18.79
N MET A 233 -9.21 0.08 18.89
CA MET A 233 -9.52 1.47 18.49
C MET A 233 -9.78 1.59 16.98
N MET A 234 -8.97 0.94 16.14
CA MET A 234 -9.09 0.99 14.68
C MET A 234 -10.38 0.36 14.19
N VAL A 235 -10.69 -0.85 14.67
CA VAL A 235 -11.82 -1.68 14.20
C VAL A 235 -13.10 -1.34 14.97
N GLY A 236 -13.00 -0.91 16.22
CA GLY A 236 -14.15 -0.61 17.09
C GLY A 236 -14.84 -1.85 17.67
N ARG A 237 -14.15 -2.99 17.66
CA ARG A 237 -14.59 -4.27 18.26
C ARG A 237 -13.39 -4.90 18.97
N GLU A 238 -13.66 -5.66 20.02
CA GLU A 238 -12.63 -6.48 20.66
C GLU A 238 -12.16 -7.57 19.69
N ILE A 239 -10.86 -7.92 19.76
CA ILE A 239 -10.22 -8.88 18.84
C ILE A 239 -10.89 -10.25 18.90
N ASP A 240 -11.37 -10.66 20.08
CA ASP A 240 -12.07 -11.92 20.28
C ASP A 240 -13.35 -12.06 19.45
N GLN A 241 -13.93 -10.92 18.99
CA GLN A 241 -15.09 -10.92 18.10
C GLN A 241 -14.72 -10.98 16.61
N LEU A 242 -13.44 -10.77 16.26
CA LEU A 242 -12.95 -10.82 14.88
C LEU A 242 -12.62 -12.23 14.41
N TYR A 243 -12.22 -13.09 15.32
CA TYR A 243 -11.84 -14.48 15.02
C TYR A 243 -12.71 -15.45 15.80
N THR A 244 -13.73 -15.98 15.15
CA THR A 244 -14.42 -17.16 15.69
C THR A 244 -13.42 -18.31 15.69
N PRO A 245 -13.10 -18.93 16.86
CA PRO A 245 -12.22 -20.09 16.90
C PRO A 245 -12.78 -21.16 15.97
N ARG A 246 -12.09 -21.43 14.88
CA ARG A 246 -12.52 -22.47 13.95
C ARG A 246 -12.27 -23.82 14.60
N GLN A 247 -13.33 -24.57 14.87
CA GLN A 247 -13.16 -25.99 15.14
C GLN A 247 -12.46 -26.60 13.94
N ARG A 248 -11.22 -27.08 14.12
CA ARG A 248 -10.54 -27.83 13.07
C ARG A 248 -11.47 -28.98 12.70
N PRO A 249 -11.82 -29.15 11.42
CA PRO A 249 -12.43 -30.40 11.00
C PRO A 249 -11.49 -31.50 11.48
N ALA A 250 -12.02 -32.51 12.15
CA ALA A 250 -11.23 -33.69 12.50
C ALA A 250 -10.55 -34.16 11.22
N ALA A 251 -9.21 -34.27 11.22
CA ALA A 251 -8.47 -34.75 10.10
C ALA A 251 -8.99 -36.17 9.82
N ASP A 252 -9.84 -36.30 8.84
CA ASP A 252 -10.25 -37.60 8.32
C ASP A 252 -9.05 -38.16 7.56
N ASN A 253 -8.22 -38.95 8.28
CA ASN A 253 -6.96 -39.49 7.80
C ASN A 253 -7.11 -40.43 6.57
N GLY A 254 -8.28 -40.54 5.99
CA GLY A 254 -8.59 -41.37 4.82
C GLY A 254 -9.27 -40.62 3.67
N ALA A 255 -9.63 -39.34 3.83
CA ALA A 255 -10.32 -38.59 2.78
C ALA A 255 -9.37 -38.22 1.64
N THR A 256 -9.87 -38.29 0.41
CA THR A 256 -9.14 -37.83 -0.78
C THR A 256 -8.94 -36.31 -0.69
N PRO A 257 -7.70 -35.79 -0.78
CA PRO A 257 -7.45 -34.36 -0.76
C PRO A 257 -8.21 -33.64 -1.88
N LEU A 258 -8.71 -32.42 -1.61
CA LEU A 258 -9.31 -31.57 -2.62
C LEU A 258 -8.28 -31.16 -3.67
N LEU A 259 -7.11 -30.75 -3.22
CA LEU A 259 -5.97 -30.44 -4.08
C LEU A 259 -4.76 -31.25 -3.62
N SER A 260 -4.10 -31.93 -4.54
CA SER A 260 -2.84 -32.62 -4.29
C SER A 260 -1.82 -32.18 -5.33
N VAL A 261 -0.70 -31.66 -4.86
CA VAL A 261 0.44 -31.22 -5.66
C VAL A 261 1.61 -32.15 -5.40
N ARG A 262 2.27 -32.67 -6.43
CA ARG A 262 3.41 -33.56 -6.33
C ARG A 262 4.55 -33.09 -7.21
N GLN A 263 5.70 -32.87 -6.57
CA GLN A 263 6.99 -32.52 -7.19
C GLN A 263 6.87 -31.37 -8.20
N LEU A 264 6.04 -30.36 -7.91
CA LEU A 264 5.82 -29.22 -8.79
C LEU A 264 7.09 -28.36 -8.87
N SER A 265 7.51 -28.05 -10.09
CA SER A 265 8.72 -27.25 -10.35
C SER A 265 8.53 -26.38 -11.60
N ASP A 266 9.09 -25.15 -11.56
CA ASP A 266 9.22 -24.26 -12.72
C ASP A 266 10.64 -24.32 -13.32
N GLY A 267 11.51 -25.18 -12.77
CA GLY A 267 12.90 -25.34 -13.20
C GLY A 267 13.85 -24.21 -12.79
N ARG A 268 13.36 -23.20 -12.03
CA ARG A 268 14.15 -22.02 -11.65
C ARG A 268 14.04 -21.69 -10.17
N GLN A 269 12.89 -21.19 -9.71
CA GLN A 269 12.68 -20.72 -8.34
C GLN A 269 11.97 -21.75 -7.46
N LEU A 270 11.06 -22.51 -8.04
CA LEU A 270 10.30 -23.52 -7.32
C LEU A 270 10.77 -24.91 -7.72
N GLN A 271 11.21 -25.70 -6.73
CA GLN A 271 11.73 -27.06 -6.97
C GLN A 271 11.04 -28.07 -6.08
N ASP A 272 10.53 -29.14 -6.69
CA ASP A 272 10.00 -30.35 -6.06
C ASP A 272 8.98 -30.11 -4.93
N LEU A 273 8.12 -29.07 -5.07
CA LEU A 273 7.10 -28.76 -4.05
C LEU A 273 5.98 -29.78 -4.07
N SER A 274 5.67 -30.35 -2.90
CA SER A 274 4.58 -31.29 -2.72
C SER A 274 3.77 -30.91 -1.47
N PHE A 275 2.45 -30.89 -1.59
CA PHE A 275 1.50 -30.65 -0.48
C PHE A 275 0.10 -31.10 -0.86
N ASP A 276 -0.73 -31.23 0.16
CA ASP A 276 -2.16 -31.53 0.04
C ASP A 276 -3.00 -30.46 0.73
N ILE A 277 -4.21 -30.24 0.20
CA ILE A 277 -5.22 -29.38 0.83
C ILE A 277 -6.51 -30.19 0.95
N GLN A 278 -7.03 -30.26 2.16
CA GLN A 278 -8.28 -30.96 2.44
C GLN A 278 -9.51 -30.06 2.17
N PRO A 279 -10.69 -30.62 1.92
CA PRO A 279 -11.92 -29.81 1.83
C PRO A 279 -12.12 -28.97 3.12
N GLY A 280 -12.39 -27.67 2.93
CA GLY A 280 -12.61 -26.74 4.04
C GLY A 280 -11.33 -26.30 4.80
N GLU A 281 -10.14 -26.76 4.38
CA GLU A 281 -8.88 -26.38 4.97
C GLU A 281 -8.41 -25.02 4.45
N ILE A 282 -7.73 -24.23 5.31
CA ILE A 282 -6.98 -23.04 4.93
C ILE A 282 -5.50 -23.34 5.12
N VAL A 283 -4.76 -23.35 4.01
CA VAL A 283 -3.30 -23.58 4.02
C VAL A 283 -2.58 -22.26 3.83
N GLY A 284 -1.70 -21.91 4.77
CA GLY A 284 -0.81 -20.77 4.69
C GLY A 284 0.49 -21.11 3.98
N VAL A 285 0.87 -20.33 2.95
CA VAL A 285 2.17 -20.46 2.28
C VAL A 285 3.06 -19.30 2.72
N ALA A 286 4.07 -19.58 3.54
CA ALA A 286 5.03 -18.60 4.03
C ALA A 286 6.38 -18.75 3.32
N GLY A 287 7.14 -17.66 3.25
CA GLY A 287 8.50 -17.66 2.68
C GLY A 287 9.00 -16.22 2.47
N LEU A 288 10.31 -16.07 2.33
CA LEU A 288 10.94 -14.79 2.02
C LEU A 288 10.54 -14.27 0.64
N LEU A 289 10.77 -12.98 0.40
CA LEU A 289 10.62 -12.41 -0.93
C LEU A 289 11.55 -13.15 -1.91
N GLY A 290 11.04 -13.54 -3.07
CA GLY A 290 11.79 -14.35 -4.05
C GLY A 290 11.83 -15.86 -3.76
N ALA A 291 11.25 -16.36 -2.67
CA ALA A 291 11.20 -17.80 -2.37
C ALA A 291 10.25 -18.62 -3.28
N GLY A 292 9.65 -18.01 -4.31
CA GLY A 292 8.81 -18.72 -5.29
C GLY A 292 7.33 -18.80 -4.92
N ARG A 293 6.85 -18.09 -3.88
CA ARG A 293 5.41 -18.08 -3.51
C ARG A 293 4.52 -17.62 -4.66
N ASP A 294 4.91 -16.54 -5.35
CA ASP A 294 4.15 -16.00 -6.48
C ASP A 294 4.21 -16.99 -7.67
N VAL A 295 5.36 -17.66 -7.87
CA VAL A 295 5.52 -18.69 -8.90
C VAL A 295 4.59 -19.88 -8.64
N LEU A 296 4.45 -20.31 -7.39
CA LEU A 296 3.52 -21.39 -7.03
C LEU A 296 2.08 -21.06 -7.48
N VAL A 297 1.63 -19.84 -7.17
CA VAL A 297 0.29 -19.38 -7.57
C VAL A 297 0.14 -19.34 -9.09
N ASP A 298 1.15 -18.81 -9.81
CA ASP A 298 1.17 -18.77 -11.26
C ASP A 298 1.08 -20.16 -11.89
N LEU A 299 1.81 -21.16 -11.35
CA LEU A 299 1.78 -22.54 -11.81
C LEU A 299 0.43 -23.21 -11.57
N LEU A 300 -0.14 -23.04 -10.36
CA LEU A 300 -1.44 -23.62 -10.01
C LEU A 300 -2.57 -23.05 -10.86
N TYR A 301 -2.51 -21.77 -11.18
CA TYR A 301 -3.55 -21.09 -11.96
C TYR A 301 -3.29 -21.12 -13.48
N GLY A 302 -2.13 -21.68 -13.92
CA GLY A 302 -1.80 -21.81 -15.34
C GLY A 302 -1.39 -20.50 -16.02
N LEU A 303 -0.91 -19.52 -15.26
CA LEU A 303 -0.27 -18.30 -15.77
C LEU A 303 1.13 -18.60 -16.29
N ARG A 304 1.79 -19.63 -15.72
CA ARG A 304 3.05 -20.20 -16.16
C ARG A 304 2.92 -21.71 -16.34
N PRO A 305 3.60 -22.33 -17.31
CA PRO A 305 3.66 -23.77 -17.40
C PRO A 305 4.59 -24.35 -16.33
N ALA A 306 4.17 -25.42 -15.68
CA ALA A 306 5.06 -26.23 -14.86
C ALA A 306 6.03 -27.01 -15.77
N GLU A 307 7.33 -27.06 -15.39
CA GLU A 307 8.31 -27.90 -16.06
C GLU A 307 8.12 -29.36 -15.67
N ARG A 308 7.91 -29.60 -14.36
CA ARG A 308 7.70 -30.93 -13.78
C ARG A 308 6.62 -30.90 -12.72
N GLY A 309 6.15 -32.09 -12.37
CA GLY A 309 5.17 -32.31 -11.32
C GLY A 309 3.76 -32.52 -11.84
N THR A 310 2.86 -32.87 -10.91
CA THR A 310 1.45 -33.14 -11.20
C THR A 310 0.55 -32.44 -10.22
N ILE A 311 -0.61 -32.01 -10.72
CA ILE A 311 -1.70 -31.40 -9.94
C ILE A 311 -2.90 -32.33 -10.03
N HIS A 312 -3.46 -32.72 -8.89
CA HIS A 312 -4.68 -33.50 -8.79
C HIS A 312 -5.74 -32.68 -8.07
N LEU A 313 -6.95 -32.66 -8.62
CA LEU A 313 -8.14 -32.10 -7.97
C LEU A 313 -9.13 -33.24 -7.75
N GLU A 314 -9.58 -33.39 -6.50
CA GLU A 314 -10.47 -34.48 -6.10
C GLU A 314 -9.97 -35.87 -6.55
N GLY A 315 -8.68 -36.12 -6.39
CA GLY A 315 -8.00 -37.35 -6.78
C GLY A 315 -7.78 -37.52 -8.29
N ARG A 316 -8.26 -36.61 -9.13
CA ARG A 316 -8.14 -36.69 -10.61
C ARG A 316 -6.99 -35.83 -11.10
N PRO A 317 -6.10 -36.34 -11.96
CA PRO A 317 -5.02 -35.53 -12.52
C PRO A 317 -5.60 -34.41 -13.40
N ARG A 318 -5.07 -33.20 -13.22
CA ARG A 318 -5.46 -32.01 -13.98
C ARG A 318 -4.23 -31.39 -14.62
N ARG A 319 -4.33 -31.09 -15.90
CA ARG A 319 -3.30 -30.35 -16.62
C ARG A 319 -3.76 -28.92 -16.81
N ILE A 320 -3.30 -28.03 -15.94
CA ILE A 320 -3.69 -26.61 -15.93
C ILE A 320 -2.56 -25.84 -16.62
N ARG A 321 -2.85 -25.31 -17.81
CA ARG A 321 -1.90 -24.54 -18.64
C ARG A 321 -2.39 -23.15 -18.95
N THR A 322 -3.62 -22.83 -18.60
CA THR A 322 -4.25 -21.53 -18.82
C THR A 322 -5.23 -21.22 -17.70
N PRO A 323 -5.42 -19.94 -17.35
CA PRO A 323 -6.42 -19.51 -16.36
C PRO A 323 -7.83 -20.02 -16.67
N LYS A 324 -8.18 -20.11 -17.95
CA LYS A 324 -9.50 -20.65 -18.36
C LYS A 324 -9.69 -22.11 -17.95
N GLN A 325 -8.61 -22.90 -17.96
CA GLN A 325 -8.66 -24.29 -17.48
C GLN A 325 -8.77 -24.37 -15.96
N ALA A 326 -8.08 -23.47 -15.23
CA ALA A 326 -8.17 -23.35 -13.79
C ALA A 326 -9.60 -22.98 -13.35
N ILE A 327 -10.20 -21.97 -13.96
CA ILE A 327 -11.59 -21.56 -13.70
C ILE A 327 -12.57 -22.73 -13.94
N ARG A 328 -12.44 -23.45 -15.06
CA ARG A 328 -13.28 -24.61 -15.36
C ARG A 328 -13.10 -25.77 -14.38
N ALA A 329 -11.94 -25.83 -13.74
CA ALA A 329 -11.64 -26.81 -12.70
C ALA A 329 -12.11 -26.36 -11.30
N GLY A 330 -12.81 -25.21 -11.19
CA GLY A 330 -13.33 -24.68 -9.92
C GLY A 330 -12.32 -23.88 -9.11
N MET A 331 -11.18 -23.48 -9.71
CA MET A 331 -10.17 -22.67 -9.03
C MET A 331 -10.41 -21.18 -9.30
N ALA A 332 -10.26 -20.36 -8.27
CA ALA A 332 -10.29 -18.90 -8.38
C ALA A 332 -8.98 -18.30 -7.86
N LEU A 333 -8.58 -17.18 -8.41
CA LEU A 333 -7.39 -16.43 -8.00
C LEU A 333 -7.76 -15.00 -7.62
N VAL A 334 -7.36 -14.58 -6.42
CA VAL A 334 -7.32 -13.17 -6.03
C VAL A 334 -5.87 -12.71 -6.19
N PRO A 335 -5.55 -11.90 -7.22
CA PRO A 335 -4.17 -11.52 -7.49
C PRO A 335 -3.64 -10.49 -6.48
N ARG A 336 -2.33 -10.48 -6.27
CA ARG A 336 -1.64 -9.53 -5.40
C ARG A 336 -1.79 -8.07 -5.90
N ASP A 337 -1.61 -7.86 -7.20
CA ASP A 337 -1.80 -6.54 -7.83
C ASP A 337 -3.24 -6.40 -8.32
N ARG A 338 -4.09 -5.88 -7.44
CA ARG A 338 -5.50 -5.65 -7.75
C ARG A 338 -5.72 -4.65 -8.89
N ARG A 339 -4.85 -3.63 -9.03
CA ARG A 339 -5.04 -2.55 -10.02
C ARG A 339 -4.73 -2.98 -11.44
N HIS A 340 -3.69 -3.80 -11.62
CA HIS A 340 -3.24 -4.22 -12.96
C HIS A 340 -3.74 -5.62 -13.35
N GLN A 341 -4.03 -6.46 -12.35
CA GLN A 341 -4.38 -7.87 -12.59
C GLN A 341 -5.80 -8.24 -12.13
N GLY A 342 -6.34 -7.53 -11.13
CA GLY A 342 -7.61 -7.90 -10.50
C GLY A 342 -8.83 -7.10 -10.96
N LEU A 343 -8.63 -5.89 -11.50
CA LEU A 343 -9.73 -4.97 -11.82
C LEU A 343 -9.52 -4.29 -13.17
N ILE A 344 -10.62 -4.02 -13.87
CA ILE A 344 -10.65 -3.13 -15.03
C ILE A 344 -11.15 -1.77 -14.53
N LEU A 345 -10.23 -0.86 -14.24
CA LEU A 345 -10.50 0.39 -13.53
C LEU A 345 -11.60 1.29 -14.15
N PRO A 346 -11.74 1.40 -15.50
CA PRO A 346 -12.83 2.16 -16.11
C PRO A 346 -14.21 1.51 -15.98
N PHE A 347 -14.27 0.19 -15.73
CA PHE A 347 -15.50 -0.57 -15.64
C PHE A 347 -16.22 -0.30 -14.32
N THR A 348 -17.55 -0.49 -14.33
CA THR A 348 -18.35 -0.37 -13.11
C THR A 348 -18.05 -1.49 -12.12
N THR A 349 -18.50 -1.30 -10.87
CA THR A 349 -18.43 -2.36 -9.85
C THR A 349 -19.16 -3.62 -10.29
N ALA A 350 -20.35 -3.48 -10.89
CA ALA A 350 -21.14 -4.60 -11.41
C ALA A 350 -20.40 -5.33 -12.55
N ASP A 351 -19.81 -4.60 -13.50
CA ASP A 351 -19.07 -5.21 -14.61
C ASP A 351 -17.88 -6.02 -14.09
N ASN A 352 -17.11 -5.46 -13.13
CA ASN A 352 -15.97 -6.16 -12.54
C ASN A 352 -16.39 -7.42 -11.75
N ILE A 353 -17.45 -7.36 -10.96
CA ILE A 353 -17.97 -8.50 -10.20
C ILE A 353 -18.38 -9.63 -11.15
N ASN A 354 -19.07 -9.29 -12.24
CA ASN A 354 -19.62 -10.29 -13.18
C ASN A 354 -18.59 -10.80 -14.18
N LEU A 355 -17.42 -10.15 -14.33
CA LEU A 355 -16.45 -10.49 -15.38
C LEU A 355 -16.02 -11.96 -15.38
N ALA A 356 -15.78 -12.55 -14.20
CA ALA A 356 -15.39 -13.95 -14.07
C ALA A 356 -16.54 -14.94 -14.30
N SER A 357 -17.79 -14.48 -14.24
CA SER A 357 -19.00 -15.31 -14.35
C SER A 357 -19.93 -14.85 -15.47
N LEU A 358 -19.42 -14.19 -16.49
CA LEU A 358 -20.19 -13.73 -17.66
C LEU A 358 -21.10 -14.79 -18.29
N PRO A 359 -20.72 -16.10 -18.42
CA PRO A 359 -21.62 -17.11 -18.93
C PRO A 359 -22.91 -17.29 -18.13
N GLU A 360 -22.92 -16.95 -16.85
CA GLU A 360 -24.10 -17.06 -15.98
C GLU A 360 -25.07 -15.90 -16.16
N THR A 361 -24.54 -14.74 -16.57
CA THR A 361 -25.31 -13.50 -16.77
C THR A 361 -25.60 -13.20 -18.24
N ALA A 362 -25.13 -14.05 -19.18
CA ALA A 362 -25.30 -13.86 -20.60
C ALA A 362 -26.12 -15.02 -21.25
N THR A 363 -26.87 -14.70 -22.30
CA THR A 363 -27.57 -15.69 -23.13
C THR A 363 -27.30 -15.38 -24.60
N PHE A 364 -26.84 -16.36 -25.35
CA PHE A 364 -26.45 -16.20 -26.76
C PHE A 364 -25.45 -15.03 -27.02
N GLY A 365 -24.56 -14.79 -26.06
CA GLY A 365 -23.58 -13.69 -26.13
C GLY A 365 -24.09 -12.31 -25.71
N TRP A 366 -25.35 -12.17 -25.34
CA TRP A 366 -25.94 -10.94 -24.85
C TRP A 366 -26.06 -10.96 -23.32
N GLU A 367 -25.53 -9.93 -22.66
CA GLU A 367 -25.66 -9.81 -21.23
C GLU A 367 -27.09 -9.42 -20.82
N ARG A 368 -27.62 -10.12 -19.84
CA ARG A 368 -28.90 -9.81 -19.20
C ARG A 368 -28.66 -8.83 -18.08
N ARG A 369 -28.65 -7.53 -18.38
CA ARG A 369 -28.32 -6.45 -17.43
C ARG A 369 -29.04 -6.56 -16.09
N GLY A 370 -30.34 -6.89 -16.07
CA GLY A 370 -31.10 -7.04 -14.83
C GLY A 370 -30.55 -8.15 -13.93
N ILE A 371 -30.17 -9.30 -14.52
CA ILE A 371 -29.57 -10.42 -13.76
C ILE A 371 -28.18 -10.04 -13.27
N ALA A 372 -27.36 -9.42 -14.13
CA ALA A 372 -26.03 -8.98 -13.79
C ALA A 372 -26.03 -7.93 -12.65
N GLU A 373 -26.95 -6.97 -12.70
CA GLU A 373 -27.11 -5.95 -11.64
C GLU A 373 -27.57 -6.58 -10.32
N GLN A 374 -28.55 -7.49 -10.36
CA GLN A 374 -29.02 -8.15 -9.14
C GLN A 374 -27.90 -8.96 -8.50
N LYS A 375 -27.21 -9.80 -9.28
CA LYS A 375 -26.07 -10.58 -8.80
C LYS A 375 -24.97 -9.68 -8.18
N ALA A 376 -24.70 -8.54 -8.80
CA ALA A 376 -23.73 -7.60 -8.27
C ALA A 376 -24.20 -6.97 -6.93
N ARG A 377 -25.49 -6.66 -6.77
CA ARG A 377 -26.06 -6.15 -5.52
C ARG A 377 -25.94 -7.18 -4.40
N ASP A 378 -26.24 -8.44 -4.68
CA ASP A 378 -26.15 -9.55 -3.72
C ASP A 378 -24.71 -9.70 -3.21
N TRP A 379 -23.70 -9.65 -4.11
CA TRP A 379 -22.29 -9.68 -3.73
C TRP A 379 -21.83 -8.43 -2.97
N ILE A 380 -22.31 -7.24 -3.35
CA ILE A 380 -22.02 -5.98 -2.67
C ILE A 380 -22.52 -6.04 -1.22
N GLU A 381 -23.72 -6.57 -1.01
CA GLU A 381 -24.29 -6.74 0.33
C GLU A 381 -23.54 -7.80 1.14
N GLN A 382 -23.35 -8.98 0.56
CA GLN A 382 -22.68 -10.11 1.22
C GLN A 382 -21.25 -9.79 1.66
N LEU A 383 -20.50 -9.06 0.82
CA LEU A 383 -19.11 -8.66 1.09
C LEU A 383 -19.00 -7.28 1.73
N ALA A 384 -20.14 -6.62 2.05
CA ALA A 384 -20.20 -5.28 2.61
C ALA A 384 -19.35 -4.24 1.82
N ILE A 385 -19.35 -4.31 0.47
CA ILE A 385 -18.55 -3.43 -0.38
C ILE A 385 -19.03 -1.98 -0.24
N ARG A 386 -18.11 -1.05 -0.02
CA ARG A 386 -18.41 0.38 0.16
C ARG A 386 -17.64 1.22 -0.87
N PRO A 387 -18.30 2.25 -1.50
CA PRO A 387 -19.74 2.52 -1.50
C PRO A 387 -20.52 1.45 -2.30
N GLY A 388 -21.69 1.01 -1.77
CA GLY A 388 -22.51 -0.06 -2.33
C GLY A 388 -23.26 0.33 -3.62
N ARG A 389 -22.58 0.83 -4.63
CA ARG A 389 -23.15 1.32 -5.89
C ARG A 389 -22.70 0.48 -7.08
N PRO A 390 -23.56 -0.39 -7.64
CA PRO A 390 -23.19 -1.25 -8.77
C PRO A 390 -22.66 -0.49 -9.99
N GLY A 391 -23.23 0.67 -10.30
CA GLY A 391 -22.86 1.50 -11.45
C GLY A 391 -21.65 2.42 -11.23
N LEU A 392 -20.99 2.41 -10.06
CA LEU A 392 -19.82 3.24 -9.82
C LEU A 392 -18.58 2.61 -10.46
N PRO A 393 -17.82 3.34 -11.31
CA PRO A 393 -16.53 2.86 -11.81
C PRO A 393 -15.55 2.63 -10.66
N VAL A 394 -14.86 1.45 -10.69
CA VAL A 394 -14.01 1.02 -9.57
C VAL A 394 -12.79 1.93 -9.34
N ARG A 395 -12.38 2.71 -10.33
CA ARG A 395 -11.32 3.74 -10.17
C ARG A 395 -11.62 4.78 -9.09
N TYR A 396 -12.90 4.97 -8.72
CA TYR A 396 -13.31 5.91 -7.67
C TYR A 396 -13.50 5.24 -6.31
N MET A 397 -13.24 3.95 -6.21
CA MET A 397 -13.30 3.22 -4.95
C MET A 397 -11.93 3.29 -4.25
N SER A 398 -11.95 3.49 -2.93
CA SER A 398 -10.77 3.29 -2.10
C SER A 398 -10.45 1.80 -2.04
N GLY A 399 -9.19 1.47 -2.05
CA GLY A 399 -8.68 0.12 -2.15
C GLY A 399 -9.07 -0.90 -1.14
#